data_7da1c0e0f12a4f4d0d685eafe89f3e57
#
_entry.id   7da1c0e0f12a4f4d0d685eafe89f3e57
#
_cell.length_a   1.000
_cell.length_b   1.000
_cell.length_c   1.000
_cell.angle_alpha   90.00
_cell.angle_beta   90.00
_cell.angle_gamma   90.00
#
_symmetry.space_group_name_H-M   'P 1'
#
loop_
_entity.id
_entity.type
_entity.pdbx_description
1 polymer ?
#
loop_
_entity_poly.entity_id
_entity_poly.type
_entity_poly.pdbx_seq_one_letter_code
_entity_poly.pdbx_strand_id
1 'polypeptide(L)'
;MRDKERNFGLRFLFCGSEECGLLGSKAYVQDHEKELEQMVLNINLDMIGSYMGQFIACVSAEEKLEHYIAYMAAEMGFPIAARSGVYSSDSTPFADKGIPAVSFARIAHTIIAPIHSRYDLKDVLSMKQLQKDINFLSNFTERLAKAAVCPVARQIPDNIKTELDEYLFRKRKK
;
A
#
# COMPACT_ATOMS: atom_id res chain seq x y z
N MET A 1 12.28 -0.83 -15.23
CA MET A 1 12.06 0.56 -14.77
C MET A 1 13.31 1.45 -14.79
N ARG A 2 14.51 0.91 -14.62
CA ARG A 2 15.75 1.70 -14.40
C ARG A 2 16.06 2.72 -15.52
N ASP A 3 15.79 2.38 -16.76
CA ASP A 3 16.20 3.15 -17.96
C ASP A 3 15.02 3.82 -18.69
N LYS A 4 13.87 3.99 -18.03
CA LYS A 4 12.69 4.62 -18.63
C LYS A 4 12.52 6.04 -18.13
N GLU A 5 12.20 6.97 -19.02
CA GLU A 5 11.83 8.34 -18.63
C GLU A 5 10.63 8.32 -17.68
N ARG A 6 10.72 9.08 -16.61
CA ARG A 6 9.71 9.21 -15.58
C ARG A 6 9.54 10.67 -15.19
N ASN A 7 8.31 11.05 -14.95
CA ASN A 7 7.97 12.39 -14.45
C ASN A 7 8.00 12.45 -12.93
N PHE A 8 7.90 11.28 -12.26
CA PHE A 8 8.00 11.17 -10.80
C PHE A 8 9.16 10.26 -10.42
N GLY A 9 9.92 10.69 -9.41
CA GLY A 9 10.96 9.86 -8.79
C GLY A 9 10.36 8.70 -8.02
N LEU A 10 11.12 7.61 -7.91
CA LEU A 10 10.77 6.46 -7.08
C LEU A 10 11.76 6.34 -5.94
N ARG A 11 11.25 6.20 -4.72
CA ARG A 11 12.03 5.88 -3.54
C ARG A 11 11.59 4.53 -3.01
N PHE A 12 12.54 3.64 -2.77
CA PHE A 12 12.30 2.36 -2.13
C PHE A 12 12.68 2.48 -0.65
N LEU A 13 11.73 2.16 0.21
CA LEU A 13 11.88 2.16 1.64
C LEU A 13 11.64 0.74 2.18
N PHE A 14 12.63 0.20 2.87
CA PHE A 14 12.52 -1.08 3.56
C PHE A 14 12.34 -0.79 5.05
N CYS A 15 11.10 -0.85 5.51
CA CYS A 15 10.75 -0.64 6.90
C CYS A 15 11.12 -1.84 7.75
N GLY A 16 11.61 -1.59 8.95
CA GLY A 16 11.82 -2.60 9.97
C GLY A 16 10.85 -2.46 11.13
N SER A 17 10.68 -3.53 11.90
CA SER A 17 9.86 -3.53 13.13
C SER A 17 8.41 -3.09 12.90
N GLU A 18 7.82 -3.52 11.78
CA GLU A 18 6.39 -3.27 11.47
C GLU A 18 5.52 -3.90 12.56
N GLU A 19 5.75 -5.17 12.88
CA GLU A 19 5.06 -5.96 13.89
C GLU A 19 5.17 -5.41 15.33
N CYS A 20 6.14 -4.54 15.57
CA CYS A 20 6.30 -3.83 16.85
C CYS A 20 5.54 -2.49 16.90
N GLY A 21 4.63 -2.26 15.97
CA GLY A 21 3.80 -1.07 15.90
C GLY A 21 4.29 -0.03 14.89
N LEU A 22 4.69 -0.45 13.69
CA LEU A 22 5.07 0.40 12.57
C LEU A 22 6.29 1.29 12.88
N LEU A 23 7.26 0.78 13.65
CA LEU A 23 8.34 1.64 14.18
C LEU A 23 9.20 2.24 13.07
N GLY A 24 9.54 1.46 12.04
CA GLY A 24 10.38 1.92 10.95
C GLY A 24 9.72 3.03 10.12
N SER A 25 8.47 2.85 9.72
CA SER A 25 7.73 3.85 8.96
C SER A 25 7.43 5.10 9.78
N LYS A 26 7.11 4.97 11.07
CA LYS A 26 6.93 6.10 11.99
C LYS A 26 8.21 6.92 12.13
N ALA A 27 9.34 6.26 12.36
CA ALA A 27 10.65 6.94 12.44
C ALA A 27 10.95 7.66 11.12
N TYR A 28 10.74 6.98 9.98
CA TYR A 28 10.99 7.59 8.68
C TYR A 28 10.18 8.87 8.45
N VAL A 29 8.86 8.85 8.70
CA VAL A 29 8.03 10.06 8.49
C VAL A 29 8.35 11.19 9.47
N GLN A 30 8.89 10.87 10.64
CA GLN A 30 9.35 11.86 11.60
C GLN A 30 10.68 12.49 11.17
N ASP A 31 11.64 11.67 10.78
CA ASP A 31 13.00 12.13 10.46
C ASP A 31 13.09 12.85 9.11
N HIS A 32 12.14 12.57 8.18
CA HIS A 32 12.13 13.08 6.81
C HIS A 32 10.94 14.03 6.53
N GLU A 33 10.41 14.70 7.54
CA GLU A 33 9.19 15.52 7.44
C GLU A 33 9.23 16.51 6.26
N LYS A 34 10.37 17.17 6.04
CA LYS A 34 10.55 18.11 4.91
C LYS A 34 10.47 17.43 3.54
N GLU A 35 10.92 16.18 3.44
CA GLU A 35 10.89 15.43 2.19
C GLU A 35 9.48 14.92 1.87
N LEU A 36 8.65 14.73 2.91
CA LEU A 36 7.26 14.32 2.75
C LEU A 36 6.44 15.31 1.93
N GLU A 37 6.80 16.59 1.93
CA GLU A 37 6.12 17.63 1.16
C GLU A 37 6.15 17.34 -0.36
N GLN A 38 7.19 16.65 -0.82
CA GLN A 38 7.36 16.28 -2.23
C GLN A 38 6.76 14.90 -2.57
N MET A 39 6.33 14.14 -1.59
CA MET A 39 5.73 12.83 -1.84
C MET A 39 4.29 12.99 -2.34
N VAL A 40 3.98 12.32 -3.42
CA VAL A 40 2.64 12.35 -4.05
C VAL A 40 1.81 11.14 -3.70
N LEU A 41 2.44 9.99 -3.46
CA LEU A 41 1.78 8.73 -3.15
C LEU A 41 2.74 7.79 -2.41
N ASN A 42 2.26 7.13 -1.37
CA ASN A 42 2.88 5.96 -0.77
C ASN A 42 2.25 4.69 -1.35
N ILE A 43 3.09 3.77 -1.80
CA ILE A 43 2.68 2.43 -2.26
C ILE A 43 3.32 1.43 -1.31
N ASN A 44 2.54 0.87 -0.42
CA ASN A 44 2.98 -0.14 0.53
C ASN A 44 2.74 -1.54 -0.04
N LEU A 45 3.72 -2.41 0.11
CA LEU A 45 3.66 -3.81 -0.32
C LEU A 45 3.90 -4.69 0.90
N ASP A 46 2.88 -5.42 1.29
CA ASP A 46 2.91 -6.28 2.45
C ASP A 46 2.26 -7.63 2.13
N MET A 47 2.79 -8.73 2.67
CA MET A 47 2.27 -10.09 2.48
C MET A 47 1.97 -10.48 1.02
N ILE A 48 2.76 -10.01 0.05
CA ILE A 48 2.60 -10.38 -1.36
C ILE A 48 3.19 -11.78 -1.64
N GLY A 49 2.69 -12.45 -2.69
CA GLY A 49 3.26 -13.71 -3.17
C GLY A 49 2.77 -14.97 -2.46
N SER A 50 1.84 -14.89 -1.51
CA SER A 50 1.22 -16.09 -0.93
C SER A 50 0.60 -16.96 -2.03
N TYR A 51 0.76 -18.28 -1.92
CA TYR A 51 0.29 -19.22 -2.94
C TYR A 51 -1.24 -19.24 -3.08
N MET A 52 -1.97 -18.82 -2.05
CA MET A 52 -3.43 -18.66 -2.04
C MET A 52 -3.80 -17.30 -1.45
N GLY A 53 -5.05 -16.93 -1.64
CA GLY A 53 -5.62 -15.73 -1.08
C GLY A 53 -6.03 -14.70 -2.12
N GLN A 54 -6.83 -13.75 -1.68
CA GLN A 54 -7.29 -12.63 -2.47
C GLN A 54 -6.25 -11.50 -2.45
N PHE A 55 -5.91 -10.99 -3.62
CA PHE A 55 -5.11 -9.77 -3.70
C PHE A 55 -6.01 -8.57 -3.42
N ILE A 56 -5.59 -7.73 -2.50
CA ILE A 56 -6.35 -6.56 -2.07
C ILE A 56 -5.54 -5.27 -2.26
N ALA A 57 -6.26 -4.17 -2.41
CA ALA A 57 -5.73 -2.81 -2.28
C ALA A 57 -6.58 -2.05 -1.27
N CYS A 58 -5.98 -1.65 -0.16
CA CYS A 58 -6.61 -0.76 0.80
C CYS A 58 -6.13 0.67 0.56
N VAL A 59 -7.05 1.57 0.21
CA VAL A 59 -6.75 2.89 -0.31
C VAL A 59 -7.07 3.96 0.73
N SER A 60 -6.03 4.56 1.30
CA SER A 60 -6.13 5.73 2.17
C SER A 60 -5.92 7.00 1.33
N ALA A 61 -6.82 7.25 0.38
CA ALA A 61 -6.78 8.35 -0.56
C ALA A 61 -8.19 8.64 -1.10
N GLU A 62 -8.29 9.52 -2.09
CA GLU A 62 -9.54 9.72 -2.83
C GLU A 62 -10.01 8.44 -3.53
N GLU A 63 -11.32 8.27 -3.65
CA GLU A 63 -12.00 7.15 -4.32
C GLU A 63 -11.52 6.94 -5.78
N LYS A 64 -11.06 8.00 -6.43
CA LYS A 64 -10.48 7.93 -7.77
C LYS A 64 -9.31 6.95 -7.87
N LEU A 65 -8.48 6.84 -6.81
CA LEU A 65 -7.37 5.89 -6.80
C LEU A 65 -7.88 4.45 -6.75
N GLU A 66 -8.93 4.18 -5.96
CA GLU A 66 -9.58 2.88 -5.89
C GLU A 66 -10.12 2.48 -7.27
N HIS A 67 -10.87 3.38 -7.92
CA HIS A 67 -11.41 3.15 -9.27
C HIS A 67 -10.31 2.96 -10.31
N TYR A 68 -9.22 3.74 -10.23
CA TYR A 68 -8.08 3.58 -11.13
C TYR A 68 -7.42 2.19 -10.99
N ILE A 69 -7.23 1.72 -9.75
CA ILE A 69 -6.68 0.39 -9.47
C ILE A 69 -7.60 -0.69 -10.03
N ALA A 70 -8.90 -0.60 -9.77
CA ALA A 70 -9.89 -1.57 -10.24
C ALA A 70 -9.96 -1.62 -11.78
N TYR A 71 -9.95 -0.46 -12.44
CA TYR A 71 -9.95 -0.37 -13.90
C TYR A 71 -8.70 -1.00 -14.51
N MET A 72 -7.52 -0.65 -13.99
CA MET A 72 -6.26 -1.19 -14.47
C MET A 72 -6.17 -2.71 -14.26
N ALA A 73 -6.65 -3.19 -13.14
CA ALA A 73 -6.69 -4.61 -12.83
C ALA A 73 -7.60 -5.37 -13.81
N ALA A 74 -8.77 -4.81 -14.12
CA ALA A 74 -9.68 -5.38 -15.12
C ALA A 74 -9.05 -5.41 -16.51
N GLU A 75 -8.35 -4.34 -16.93
CA GLU A 75 -7.61 -4.28 -18.20
C GLU A 75 -6.53 -5.36 -18.29
N MET A 76 -5.85 -5.64 -17.18
CA MET A 76 -4.79 -6.65 -17.11
C MET A 76 -5.30 -8.07 -16.83
N GLY A 77 -6.60 -8.27 -16.63
CA GLY A 77 -7.17 -9.55 -16.20
C GLY A 77 -6.63 -10.01 -14.83
N PHE A 78 -6.27 -9.06 -13.95
CA PHE A 78 -5.72 -9.34 -12.64
C PHE A 78 -6.80 -9.22 -11.55
N PRO A 79 -7.12 -10.31 -10.83
CA PRO A 79 -8.16 -10.26 -9.80
C PRO A 79 -7.67 -9.50 -8.57
N ILE A 80 -8.33 -8.39 -8.25
CA ILE A 80 -8.07 -7.58 -7.07
C ILE A 80 -9.37 -7.11 -6.43
N ALA A 81 -9.39 -6.98 -5.10
CA ALA A 81 -10.42 -6.26 -4.38
C ALA A 81 -9.82 -4.93 -3.88
N ALA A 82 -10.17 -3.85 -4.55
CA ALA A 82 -9.83 -2.51 -4.10
C ALA A 82 -10.94 -1.98 -3.19
N ARG A 83 -10.55 -1.28 -2.12
CA ARG A 83 -11.47 -0.63 -1.19
C ARG A 83 -10.83 0.58 -0.53
N SER A 84 -11.62 1.59 -0.28
CA SER A 84 -11.23 2.73 0.55
C SER A 84 -11.18 2.31 2.03
N GLY A 85 -10.25 2.88 2.78
CA GLY A 85 -10.12 2.63 4.22
C GLY A 85 -8.68 2.72 4.73
N VAL A 86 -8.51 2.43 6.00
CA VAL A 86 -7.21 2.34 6.68
C VAL A 86 -6.86 0.87 6.91
N TYR A 87 -5.67 0.48 6.50
CA TYR A 87 -5.11 -0.84 6.76
C TYR A 87 -3.91 -0.69 7.70
N SER A 88 -3.85 -1.51 8.76
CA SER A 88 -2.72 -1.52 9.70
C SER A 88 -1.45 -1.99 8.98
N SER A 89 -0.66 -1.05 8.51
CA SER A 89 0.54 -1.31 7.74
C SER A 89 1.44 -0.07 7.70
N ASP A 90 2.63 -0.20 7.14
CA ASP A 90 3.57 0.92 6.99
C ASP A 90 3.07 2.08 6.11
N SER A 91 1.92 1.93 5.44
CA SER A 91 1.25 3.04 4.76
C SER A 91 0.57 4.03 5.71
N THR A 92 0.15 3.58 6.90
CA THR A 92 -0.63 4.37 7.85
C THR A 92 0.07 5.64 8.33
N PRO A 93 1.37 5.62 8.72
CA PRO A 93 2.07 6.84 9.13
C PRO A 93 2.17 7.90 8.01
N PHE A 94 2.25 7.46 6.74
CA PHE A 94 2.24 8.38 5.60
C PHE A 94 0.86 9.00 5.41
N ALA A 95 -0.20 8.20 5.46
CA ALA A 95 -1.58 8.69 5.39
C ALA A 95 -1.89 9.70 6.50
N ASP A 96 -1.40 9.44 7.72
CA ASP A 96 -1.52 10.35 8.86
C ASP A 96 -0.83 11.71 8.63
N LYS A 97 0.25 11.74 7.85
CA LYS A 97 0.93 12.97 7.41
C LYS A 97 0.29 13.61 6.17
N GLY A 98 -0.89 13.15 5.75
CA GLY A 98 -1.62 13.71 4.62
C GLY A 98 -1.13 13.25 3.24
N ILE A 99 -0.32 12.20 3.18
CA ILE A 99 0.15 11.61 1.94
C ILE A 99 -0.83 10.52 1.52
N PRO A 100 -1.45 10.60 0.33
CA PRO A 100 -2.24 9.51 -0.21
C PRO A 100 -1.46 8.20 -0.15
N ALA A 101 -2.12 7.13 0.28
CA ALA A 101 -1.46 5.84 0.44
C ALA A 101 -2.32 4.70 -0.06
N VAL A 102 -1.68 3.66 -0.56
CA VAL A 102 -2.31 2.38 -0.88
C VAL A 102 -1.47 1.24 -0.33
N SER A 103 -2.12 0.31 0.36
CA SER A 103 -1.49 -0.91 0.84
C SER A 103 -1.98 -2.09 0.00
N PHE A 104 -1.06 -2.77 -0.66
CA PHE A 104 -1.32 -4.00 -1.42
C PHE A 104 -0.90 -5.20 -0.59
N ALA A 105 -1.80 -6.17 -0.49
CA ALA A 105 -1.55 -7.41 0.23
C ALA A 105 -2.25 -8.60 -0.46
N ARG A 106 -1.78 -9.82 -0.19
CA ARG A 106 -2.47 -11.05 -0.57
C ARG A 106 -2.94 -11.76 0.70
N ILE A 107 -4.21 -11.60 1.00
CA ILE A 107 -4.81 -12.11 2.22
C ILE A 107 -5.40 -13.49 1.99
N ALA A 108 -4.90 -14.46 2.74
CA ALA A 108 -5.43 -15.81 2.84
C ALA A 108 -6.00 -16.05 4.25
N HIS A 109 -6.81 -17.08 4.40
CA HIS A 109 -7.26 -17.50 5.71
C HIS A 109 -6.05 -17.95 6.57
N THR A 110 -6.06 -17.65 7.86
CA THR A 110 -4.94 -17.93 8.79
C THR A 110 -4.56 -19.41 8.90
N ILE A 111 -5.47 -20.32 8.56
CA ILE A 111 -5.16 -21.77 8.45
C ILE A 111 -4.23 -22.05 7.28
N ILE A 112 -4.31 -21.24 6.21
CA ILE A 112 -3.53 -21.42 4.97
C ILE A 112 -2.22 -20.64 5.06
N ALA A 113 -2.28 -19.39 5.55
CA ALA A 113 -1.13 -18.52 5.76
C ALA A 113 -1.17 -18.01 7.22
N PRO A 114 -0.53 -18.72 8.16
CA PRO A 114 -0.61 -18.45 9.59
C PRO A 114 0.33 -17.29 9.99
N ILE A 115 0.03 -16.09 9.51
CA ILE A 115 0.75 -14.85 9.85
C ILE A 115 0.77 -14.61 11.36
N HIS A 116 1.73 -13.83 11.83
CA HIS A 116 1.97 -13.49 13.25
C HIS A 116 2.25 -14.72 14.13
N SER A 117 2.81 -15.77 13.57
CA SER A 117 3.10 -16.99 14.31
C SER A 117 4.41 -17.63 13.88
N ARG A 118 4.91 -18.58 14.70
CA ARG A 118 6.09 -19.38 14.34
C ARG A 118 5.92 -20.26 13.10
N TYR A 119 4.71 -20.37 12.59
CA TYR A 119 4.37 -21.14 11.39
C TYR A 119 4.31 -20.27 10.12
N ASP A 120 4.58 -18.99 10.25
CA ASP A 120 4.74 -18.09 9.11
C ASP A 120 6.09 -18.35 8.46
N LEU A 121 6.10 -19.28 7.53
CA LEU A 121 7.28 -19.81 6.87
C LEU A 121 7.24 -19.52 5.37
N LYS A 122 8.41 -19.56 4.72
CA LYS A 122 8.53 -19.36 3.27
C LYS A 122 7.68 -20.33 2.43
N ASP A 123 7.23 -21.43 3.01
CA ASP A 123 6.46 -22.47 2.30
C ASP A 123 5.05 -21.99 1.90
N VAL A 124 4.57 -20.88 2.50
CA VAL A 124 3.33 -20.22 2.06
C VAL A 124 3.51 -19.35 0.82
N LEU A 125 4.75 -19.17 0.36
CA LEU A 125 5.07 -18.34 -0.81
C LEU A 125 5.09 -19.18 -2.10
N SER A 126 4.62 -18.57 -3.17
CA SER A 126 4.66 -19.12 -4.52
C SER A 126 5.37 -18.16 -5.47
N MET A 127 6.50 -18.58 -6.04
CA MET A 127 7.20 -17.78 -7.04
C MET A 127 6.32 -17.41 -8.23
N LYS A 128 5.43 -18.33 -8.66
CA LYS A 128 4.48 -18.05 -9.73
C LYS A 128 3.47 -16.97 -9.35
N GLN A 129 2.99 -16.99 -8.10
CA GLN A 129 2.05 -16.00 -7.62
C GLN A 129 2.76 -14.65 -7.39
N LEU A 130 3.93 -14.67 -6.76
CA LEU A 130 4.76 -13.48 -6.56
C LEU A 130 5.07 -12.78 -7.89
N GLN A 131 5.38 -13.54 -8.96
CA GLN A 131 5.63 -12.96 -10.28
C GLN A 131 4.38 -12.25 -10.85
N LYS A 132 3.18 -12.81 -10.64
CA LYS A 132 1.93 -12.16 -11.06
C LYS A 132 1.69 -10.87 -10.30
N ASP A 133 1.88 -10.90 -8.98
CA ASP A 133 1.72 -9.73 -8.11
C ASP A 133 2.71 -8.64 -8.52
N ILE A 134 3.99 -8.98 -8.71
CA ILE A 134 5.04 -8.06 -9.17
C ILE A 134 4.69 -7.47 -10.55
N ASN A 135 4.19 -8.26 -11.48
CA ASN A 135 3.82 -7.75 -12.81
C ASN A 135 2.72 -6.69 -12.72
N PHE A 136 1.68 -6.91 -11.91
CA PHE A 136 0.64 -5.92 -11.68
C PHE A 136 1.21 -4.65 -11.03
N LEU A 137 1.91 -4.81 -9.91
CA LEU A 137 2.48 -3.72 -9.12
C LEU A 137 3.49 -2.89 -9.92
N SER A 138 4.31 -3.54 -10.74
CA SER A 138 5.28 -2.85 -11.60
C SER A 138 4.59 -2.01 -12.66
N ASN A 139 3.54 -2.54 -13.30
CA ASN A 139 2.75 -1.79 -14.29
C ASN A 139 2.02 -0.62 -13.64
N PHE A 140 1.42 -0.83 -12.47
CA PHE A 140 0.74 0.21 -11.70
C PHE A 140 1.71 1.35 -11.36
N THR A 141 2.85 1.02 -10.76
CA THR A 141 3.87 2.00 -10.38
C THR A 141 4.46 2.72 -11.59
N GLU A 142 4.73 1.99 -12.68
CA GLU A 142 5.28 2.58 -13.90
C GLU A 142 4.31 3.55 -14.56
N ARG A 143 3.02 3.24 -14.64
CA ARG A 143 1.99 4.14 -15.19
C ARG A 143 1.92 5.43 -14.39
N LEU A 144 1.92 5.34 -13.05
CA LEU A 144 1.92 6.52 -12.19
C LEU A 144 3.21 7.33 -12.34
N ALA A 145 4.36 6.68 -12.36
CA ALA A 145 5.65 7.36 -12.49
C ALA A 145 5.84 8.09 -13.84
N LYS A 146 5.15 7.63 -14.88
CA LYS A 146 5.17 8.25 -16.23
C LYS A 146 4.04 9.25 -16.46
N ALA A 147 3.06 9.34 -15.57
CA ALA A 147 1.96 10.27 -15.74
C ALA A 147 2.48 11.72 -15.80
N ALA A 148 1.96 12.52 -16.71
CA ALA A 148 2.33 13.94 -16.83
C ALA A 148 1.95 14.72 -15.56
N VAL A 149 0.84 14.32 -14.94
CA VAL A 149 0.34 14.84 -13.65
C VAL A 149 -0.08 13.63 -12.81
N CYS A 150 0.24 13.65 -11.51
CA CYS A 150 -0.24 12.60 -10.63
C CYS A 150 -1.77 12.55 -10.64
N PRO A 151 -2.39 11.41 -10.97
CA PRO A 151 -3.85 11.30 -11.04
C PRO A 151 -4.51 11.30 -9.64
N VAL A 152 -3.71 11.28 -8.58
CA VAL A 152 -4.16 11.25 -7.19
C VAL A 152 -3.89 12.61 -6.58
N ALA A 153 -4.95 13.27 -6.07
CA ALA A 153 -4.77 14.52 -5.34
C ALA A 153 -4.09 14.25 -4.00
N ARG A 154 -3.18 15.16 -3.61
CA ARG A 154 -2.47 15.06 -2.32
C ARG A 154 -3.37 15.53 -1.19
N GLN A 155 -4.40 14.75 -0.94
CA GLN A 155 -5.31 14.96 0.19
C GLN A 155 -5.87 13.64 0.70
N ILE A 156 -6.16 13.62 1.99
CA ILE A 156 -6.84 12.50 2.65
C ILE A 156 -8.29 12.90 2.89
N PRO A 157 -9.29 12.14 2.40
CA PRO A 157 -10.70 12.40 2.63
C PRO A 157 -11.05 12.38 4.13
N ASP A 158 -12.09 13.10 4.54
CA ASP A 158 -12.44 13.26 5.95
C ASP A 158 -12.93 11.97 6.61
N ASN A 159 -13.55 11.07 5.85
CA ASN A 159 -13.88 9.74 6.32
C ASN A 159 -12.62 8.94 6.66
N ILE A 160 -11.59 8.99 5.80
CA ILE A 160 -10.30 8.33 6.05
C ILE A 160 -9.55 8.97 7.22
N LYS A 161 -9.58 10.30 7.36
CA LYS A 161 -9.02 10.97 8.56
C LYS A 161 -9.70 10.49 9.84
N THR A 162 -11.02 10.30 9.79
CA THR A 162 -11.76 9.77 10.94
C THR A 162 -11.31 8.35 11.28
N GLU A 163 -11.17 7.47 10.29
CA GLU A 163 -10.66 6.11 10.50
C GLU A 163 -9.21 6.10 11.01
N LEU A 164 -8.35 7.01 10.51
CA LEU A 164 -6.99 7.19 11.02
C LEU A 164 -6.98 7.62 12.48
N ASP A 165 -7.83 8.58 12.86
CA ASP A 165 -7.95 9.03 14.25
C ASP A 165 -8.43 7.91 15.18
N GLU A 166 -9.34 7.04 14.71
CA GLU A 166 -9.79 5.86 15.45
C GLU A 166 -8.68 4.82 15.56
N TYR A 167 -7.98 4.54 14.46
CA TYR A 167 -6.87 3.58 14.43
C TYR A 167 -5.72 4.02 15.37
N LEU A 168 -5.42 5.31 15.39
CA LEU A 168 -4.36 5.90 16.21
C LEU A 168 -4.82 6.23 17.65
N PHE A 169 -6.02 5.80 18.04
CA PHE A 169 -6.62 6.04 19.36
C PHE A 169 -6.77 7.52 19.76
N ARG A 170 -6.83 8.43 18.78
CA ARG A 170 -7.09 9.86 19.00
C ARG A 170 -8.57 10.15 19.23
N LYS A 171 -9.44 9.32 18.66
CA LYS A 171 -10.90 9.33 18.88
C LYS A 171 -11.37 7.93 19.27
N ARG A 172 -12.38 7.86 20.16
CA ARG A 172 -13.01 6.57 20.45
C ARG A 172 -13.93 6.18 19.28
N LYS A 173 -13.87 4.92 18.87
CA LYS A 173 -14.90 4.32 18.01
C LYS A 173 -16.27 4.54 18.67
N LYS A 174 -17.20 5.16 17.94
CA LYS A 174 -18.59 5.31 18.36
C LYS A 174 -19.34 4.00 18.20
#